data_42e7b8f61859e267fd020d1474c9a9b5
#
_entry.id   42e7b8f61859e267fd020d1474c9a9b5
#
_cell.length_a   1.000
_cell.length_b   1.000
_cell.length_c   1.000
_cell.angle_alpha   90.00
_cell.angle_beta   90.00
_cell.angle_gamma   90.00
#
_symmetry.space_group_name_H-M   'P 1'
#
loop_
_entity.id
_entity.type
_entity.pdbx_description
1 polymer ?
#
loop_
_entity_poly.entity_id
_entity_poly.type
_entity_poly.pdbx_seq_one_letter_code
_entity_poly.pdbx_strand_id
1 'polypeptide(L)'
;MYTHLLIRIGEIFLKGNNKHLFENKLVNNLKKITGKPVKKLRNRYILEYFDNHHIIKNVFGLTSYSPALKVEKDIEKIKEVALKLVKKGTFKVETKRSDKSFPIKSLEINRIVGKHIEDNSNAEFRMKNPQHILSIEINQDLAYLFTERISCFGGLPTGVEGRVLLLIEDSASLLAGLLFMKRGSSIYPVSFSK
;
A
#
# COMPACT_ATOMS: atom_id res chain seq x y z
N MET A 1 -11.53 10.16 -8.95
CA MET A 1 -11.30 8.74 -9.33
C MET A 1 -9.83 8.45 -9.12
N TYR A 2 -9.46 7.41 -8.36
CA TYR A 2 -8.07 7.04 -8.11
C TYR A 2 -7.37 6.56 -9.38
N THR A 3 -6.07 6.77 -9.48
CA THR A 3 -5.29 6.40 -10.67
C THR A 3 -4.34 5.23 -10.42
N HIS A 4 -3.90 5.04 -9.19
CA HIS A 4 -2.90 4.04 -8.82
C HIS A 4 -3.20 3.41 -7.47
N LEU A 5 -2.58 2.27 -7.23
CA LEU A 5 -2.49 1.62 -5.93
C LEU A 5 -1.06 1.72 -5.42
N LEU A 6 -0.88 2.38 -4.28
CA LEU A 6 0.42 2.51 -3.62
C LEU A 6 0.56 1.39 -2.58
N ILE A 7 1.43 0.43 -2.84
CA ILE A 7 1.56 -0.80 -2.05
C ILE A 7 2.81 -0.74 -1.16
N ARG A 8 2.66 -1.16 0.09
CA ARG A 8 3.71 -1.22 1.12
C ARG A 8 4.04 -2.65 1.45
N ILE A 9 5.34 -2.93 1.49
CA ILE A 9 5.87 -4.25 1.83
C ILE A 9 6.21 -4.34 3.32
N GLY A 10 6.20 -5.56 3.84
CA GLY A 10 6.53 -5.86 5.24
C GLY A 10 7.97 -6.30 5.44
N GLU A 11 8.15 -7.47 6.03
CA GLU A 11 9.41 -8.02 6.53
C GLU A 11 10.49 -8.28 5.46
N ILE A 12 10.16 -8.15 4.17
CA ILE A 12 11.07 -8.42 3.05
C ILE A 12 12.36 -7.60 3.13
N PHE A 13 12.30 -6.36 3.65
CA PHE A 13 13.48 -5.52 3.76
C PHE A 13 14.50 -6.02 4.81
N LEU A 14 14.10 -6.93 5.70
CA LEU A 14 14.98 -7.54 6.71
C LEU A 14 15.80 -8.73 6.17
N LYS A 15 15.56 -9.18 4.92
CA LYS A 15 16.14 -10.39 4.33
C LYS A 15 17.56 -10.21 3.78
N GLY A 16 18.22 -9.07 4.01
CA GLY A 16 19.62 -8.84 3.63
C GLY A 16 19.90 -9.17 2.16
N ASN A 17 20.91 -9.99 1.90
CA ASN A 17 21.35 -10.34 0.54
C ASN A 17 20.30 -11.11 -0.28
N ASN A 18 19.36 -11.80 0.36
CA ASN A 18 18.31 -12.57 -0.30
C ASN A 18 17.06 -11.74 -0.63
N LYS A 19 17.05 -10.45 -0.29
CA LYS A 19 15.90 -9.55 -0.48
C LYS A 19 15.33 -9.62 -1.89
N HIS A 20 16.18 -9.70 -2.92
CA HIS A 20 15.75 -9.73 -4.32
C HIS A 20 14.88 -10.94 -4.67
N LEU A 21 15.12 -12.10 -4.06
CA LEU A 21 14.30 -13.31 -4.28
C LEU A 21 12.88 -13.12 -3.76
N PHE A 22 12.74 -12.56 -2.55
CA PHE A 22 11.45 -12.26 -1.93
C PHE A 22 10.68 -11.18 -2.71
N GLU A 23 11.38 -10.13 -3.15
CA GLU A 23 10.77 -9.06 -3.95
C GLU A 23 10.27 -9.58 -5.30
N ASN A 24 11.08 -10.38 -6.01
CA ASN A 24 10.69 -10.99 -7.28
C ASN A 24 9.49 -11.93 -7.12
N LYS A 25 9.51 -12.75 -6.07
CA LYS A 25 8.37 -13.62 -5.76
C LYS A 25 7.09 -12.83 -5.50
N LEU A 26 7.19 -11.75 -4.71
CA LEU A 26 6.05 -10.87 -4.44
C LEU A 26 5.51 -10.21 -5.70
N VAL A 27 6.39 -9.67 -6.55
CA VAL A 27 5.99 -9.07 -7.84
C VAL A 27 5.27 -10.10 -8.71
N ASN A 28 5.79 -11.34 -8.78
CA ASN A 28 5.16 -12.41 -9.56
C ASN A 28 3.79 -12.80 -8.99
N ASN A 29 3.67 -12.89 -7.66
CA ASN A 29 2.39 -13.17 -7.01
C ASN A 29 1.37 -12.05 -7.27
N LEU A 30 1.78 -10.78 -7.19
CA LEU A 30 0.94 -9.63 -7.52
C LEU A 30 0.49 -9.67 -8.98
N LYS A 31 1.42 -9.87 -9.93
CA LYS A 31 1.09 -9.99 -11.36
C LYS A 31 0.11 -11.13 -11.63
N LYS A 32 0.32 -12.29 -11.02
CA LYS A 32 -0.55 -13.46 -11.20
C LYS A 32 -1.99 -13.19 -10.73
N ILE A 33 -2.16 -12.50 -9.59
CA ILE A 33 -3.47 -12.23 -9.01
C ILE A 33 -4.18 -11.08 -9.70
N THR A 34 -3.44 -10.02 -10.08
CA THR A 34 -4.04 -8.79 -10.60
C THR A 34 -4.08 -8.71 -12.13
N GLY A 35 -3.26 -9.52 -12.83
CA GLY A 35 -3.04 -9.39 -14.28
C GLY A 35 -2.33 -8.08 -14.70
N LYS A 36 -1.87 -7.26 -13.75
CA LYS A 36 -1.35 -5.92 -14.00
C LYS A 36 0.18 -5.84 -13.85
N PRO A 37 0.85 -4.96 -14.61
CA PRO A 37 2.26 -4.68 -14.43
C PRO A 37 2.50 -4.02 -13.06
N VAL A 38 3.57 -4.43 -12.39
CA VAL A 38 4.00 -3.90 -11.10
C VAL A 38 5.24 -3.06 -11.29
N LYS A 39 5.15 -1.74 -11.02
CA LYS A 39 6.31 -0.85 -10.98
C LYS A 39 6.90 -0.87 -9.58
N LYS A 40 8.20 -1.19 -9.48
CA LYS A 40 8.95 -1.16 -8.22
C LYS A 40 9.54 0.23 -8.02
N LEU A 41 9.31 0.82 -6.85
CA LEU A 41 9.98 2.00 -6.34
C LEU A 41 10.78 1.64 -5.08
N ARG A 42 11.58 2.56 -4.58
CA ARG A 42 12.29 2.35 -3.30
C ARG A 42 11.27 2.12 -2.17
N ASN A 43 11.19 0.89 -1.66
CA ASN A 43 10.29 0.47 -0.58
C ASN A 43 8.78 0.59 -0.89
N ARG A 44 8.38 0.67 -2.15
CA ARG A 44 6.99 0.73 -2.61
C ARG A 44 6.82 -0.04 -3.91
N TYR A 45 5.61 -0.57 -4.12
CA TYR A 45 5.17 -1.05 -5.42
C TYR A 45 3.96 -0.25 -5.87
N ILE A 46 3.88 -0.02 -7.17
CA ILE A 46 2.81 0.76 -7.79
C ILE A 46 2.14 -0.09 -8.84
N LEU A 47 0.82 -0.14 -8.79
CA LEU A 47 -0.04 -0.68 -9.85
C LEU A 47 -0.99 0.41 -10.33
N GLU A 48 -1.45 0.31 -11.56
CA GLU A 48 -2.60 1.08 -12.00
C GLU A 48 -3.84 0.69 -11.21
N TYR A 49 -4.71 1.65 -10.94
CA TYR A 49 -5.97 1.40 -10.22
C TYR A 49 -6.89 0.46 -11.04
N PHE A 50 -7.63 -0.38 -10.35
CA PHE A 50 -8.68 -1.24 -10.89
C PHE A 50 -9.75 -1.51 -9.83
N ASP A 51 -11.01 -1.70 -10.26
CA ASP A 51 -12.16 -1.72 -9.34
C ASP A 51 -12.10 -2.86 -8.31
N ASN A 52 -11.71 -4.07 -8.73
CA ASN A 52 -11.58 -5.21 -7.83
C ASN A 52 -10.22 -5.26 -7.09
N HIS A 53 -9.68 -4.09 -6.71
CA HIS A 53 -8.38 -4.00 -6.04
C HIS A 53 -8.33 -4.69 -4.66
N HIS A 54 -9.48 -4.99 -4.06
CA HIS A 54 -9.54 -5.67 -2.75
C HIS A 54 -8.91 -7.05 -2.74
N ILE A 55 -8.78 -7.71 -3.89
CA ILE A 55 -8.07 -9.00 -4.00
C ILE A 55 -6.61 -8.92 -3.54
N ILE A 56 -6.00 -7.73 -3.59
CA ILE A 56 -4.62 -7.50 -3.13
C ILE A 56 -4.46 -7.79 -1.62
N LYS A 57 -5.52 -7.66 -0.82
CA LYS A 57 -5.49 -7.99 0.62
C LYS A 57 -4.99 -9.41 0.87
N ASN A 58 -5.28 -10.34 -0.04
CA ASN A 58 -4.97 -11.76 0.08
C ASN A 58 -3.53 -12.10 -0.34
N VAL A 59 -2.72 -11.12 -0.74
CA VAL A 59 -1.33 -11.34 -1.12
C VAL A 59 -0.45 -11.22 0.11
N PHE A 60 0.13 -12.32 0.56
CA PHE A 60 1.11 -12.32 1.65
C PHE A 60 2.39 -11.59 1.24
N GLY A 61 3.04 -10.94 2.20
CA GLY A 61 4.20 -10.06 1.98
C GLY A 61 3.86 -8.58 1.95
N LEU A 62 2.57 -8.23 1.85
CA LEU A 62 2.08 -6.85 1.88
C LEU A 62 1.61 -6.48 3.28
N THR A 63 1.99 -5.29 3.77
CA THR A 63 1.45 -4.76 5.03
C THR A 63 0.19 -3.93 4.81
N SER A 64 0.15 -3.15 3.75
CA SER A 64 -0.99 -2.33 3.39
C SER A 64 -0.88 -1.80 1.96
N TYR A 65 -2.00 -1.34 1.42
CA TYR A 65 -2.01 -0.55 0.21
C TYR A 65 -3.00 0.63 0.33
N SER A 66 -2.88 1.58 -0.58
CA SER A 66 -3.75 2.76 -0.65
C SER A 66 -4.14 3.03 -2.10
N PRO A 67 -5.44 3.15 -2.41
CA PRO A 67 -5.86 3.84 -3.62
C PRO A 67 -5.35 5.27 -3.59
N ALA A 68 -4.70 5.73 -4.65
CA ALA A 68 -4.01 7.01 -4.67
C ALA A 68 -4.20 7.76 -5.99
N LEU A 69 -4.17 9.08 -5.90
CA LEU A 69 -4.01 9.95 -7.05
C LEU A 69 -2.52 10.22 -7.26
N LYS A 70 -2.04 9.92 -8.46
CA LYS A 70 -0.70 10.27 -8.91
C LYS A 70 -0.71 11.70 -9.43
N VAL A 71 0.29 12.49 -9.03
CA VAL A 71 0.46 13.88 -9.44
C VAL A 71 1.93 14.20 -9.65
N GLU A 72 2.22 15.18 -10.47
CA GLU A 72 3.56 15.71 -10.63
C GLU A 72 4.09 16.29 -9.31
N LYS A 73 5.40 16.31 -9.17
CA LYS A 73 6.11 16.82 -7.99
C LYS A 73 6.16 18.35 -8.01
N ASP A 74 4.97 18.95 -7.96
CA ASP A 74 4.73 20.39 -7.97
C ASP A 74 3.72 20.74 -6.87
N ILE A 75 3.97 21.82 -6.11
CA ILE A 75 3.15 22.15 -4.95
C ILE A 75 1.74 22.61 -5.33
N GLU A 76 1.60 23.32 -6.44
CA GLU A 76 0.29 23.81 -6.89
C GLU A 76 -0.58 22.65 -7.37
N LYS A 77 0.00 21.72 -8.15
CA LYS A 77 -0.69 20.48 -8.57
C LYS A 77 -1.05 19.59 -7.38
N ILE A 78 -0.19 19.52 -6.37
CA ILE A 78 -0.48 18.80 -5.12
C ILE A 78 -1.69 19.42 -4.40
N LYS A 79 -1.76 20.75 -4.30
CA LYS A 79 -2.89 21.48 -3.69
C LYS A 79 -4.21 21.21 -4.42
N GLU A 80 -4.22 21.27 -5.74
CA GLU A 80 -5.41 20.98 -6.56
C GLU A 80 -5.93 19.56 -6.35
N VAL A 81 -5.03 18.56 -6.31
CA VAL A 81 -5.39 17.17 -6.10
C VAL A 81 -5.83 16.91 -4.66
N ALA A 82 -5.22 17.57 -3.70
CA ALA A 82 -5.60 17.49 -2.29
C ALA A 82 -7.05 17.96 -2.06
N LEU A 83 -7.44 19.05 -2.70
CA LEU A 83 -8.80 19.58 -2.64
C LEU A 83 -9.86 18.63 -3.25
N LYS A 84 -9.47 17.78 -4.21
CA LYS A 84 -10.36 16.75 -4.76
C LYS A 84 -10.63 15.61 -3.78
N LEU A 85 -9.68 15.33 -2.89
CA LEU A 85 -9.75 14.23 -1.91
C LEU A 85 -10.43 14.65 -0.59
N VAL A 86 -10.30 15.91 -0.18
CA VAL A 86 -10.83 16.41 1.09
C VAL A 86 -11.70 17.66 0.82
N LYS A 87 -13.02 17.48 0.86
CA LYS A 87 -13.97 18.55 0.56
C LYS A 87 -14.77 19.03 1.77
N LYS A 88 -14.91 18.19 2.78
CA LYS A 88 -15.70 18.44 4.00
C LYS A 88 -15.22 17.59 5.19
N GLY A 89 -15.66 17.93 6.39
CA GLY A 89 -15.31 17.22 7.62
C GLY A 89 -13.97 17.65 8.18
N THR A 90 -13.54 17.02 9.26
CA THR A 90 -12.26 17.36 9.89
C THR A 90 -11.12 16.56 9.26
N PHE A 91 -9.98 17.22 9.06
CA PHE A 91 -8.83 16.59 8.41
C PHE A 91 -7.49 17.01 9.01
N LYS A 92 -6.45 16.23 8.70
CA LYS A 92 -5.04 16.62 8.81
C LYS A 92 -4.25 16.18 7.58
N VAL A 93 -3.13 16.81 7.34
CA VAL A 93 -2.20 16.46 6.26
C VAL A 93 -0.95 15.83 6.84
N GLU A 94 -0.52 14.69 6.27
CA GLU A 94 0.71 13.99 6.63
C GLU A 94 1.58 13.74 5.39
N THR A 95 2.70 14.46 5.28
CA THR A 95 3.61 14.31 4.15
C THR A 95 4.84 13.47 4.51
N LYS A 96 5.13 12.46 3.68
CA LYS A 96 6.38 11.69 3.69
C LYS A 96 7.15 11.93 2.41
N ARG A 97 8.42 12.34 2.53
CA ARG A 97 9.33 12.52 1.41
C ARG A 97 10.39 11.44 1.43
N SER A 98 10.45 10.58 0.43
CA SER A 98 11.60 9.70 0.17
C SER A 98 12.67 10.41 -0.66
N ASP A 99 12.30 11.46 -1.39
CA ASP A 99 13.18 12.37 -2.08
C ASP A 99 13.36 13.66 -1.26
N LYS A 100 14.58 13.89 -0.78
CA LYS A 100 14.94 15.08 -0.01
C LYS A 100 15.28 16.28 -0.91
N SER A 101 15.43 16.09 -2.22
CA SER A 101 15.71 17.18 -3.18
C SER A 101 14.49 18.08 -3.44
N PHE A 102 13.28 17.64 -3.09
CA PHE A 102 12.10 18.51 -3.18
C PHE A 102 12.28 19.71 -2.24
N PRO A 103 12.16 20.97 -2.74
CA PRO A 103 12.62 22.16 -2.02
C PRO A 103 11.85 22.43 -0.73
N ILE A 104 10.58 22.02 -0.65
CA ILE A 104 9.70 22.30 0.50
C ILE A 104 9.77 21.15 1.50
N LYS A 105 9.96 21.46 2.79
CA LYS A 105 10.00 20.46 3.88
C LYS A 105 8.60 19.87 4.15
N SER A 106 8.53 18.63 4.65
CA SER A 106 7.25 17.93 4.88
C SER A 106 6.27 18.69 5.76
N LEU A 107 6.74 19.32 6.84
CA LEU A 107 5.88 20.12 7.74
C LEU A 107 5.33 21.36 7.04
N GLU A 108 6.12 21.97 6.18
CA GLU A 108 5.71 23.14 5.42
C GLU A 108 4.69 22.77 4.33
N ILE A 109 4.87 21.61 3.66
CA ILE A 109 3.87 21.06 2.74
C ILE A 109 2.54 20.82 3.48
N ASN A 110 2.59 20.24 4.68
CA ASN A 110 1.37 20.03 5.47
C ASN A 110 0.64 21.33 5.74
N ARG A 111 1.38 22.41 6.08
CA ARG A 111 0.80 23.72 6.36
C ARG A 111 0.21 24.37 5.11
N ILE A 112 0.97 24.37 4.00
CA ILE A 112 0.54 24.98 2.73
C ILE A 112 -0.72 24.26 2.19
N VAL A 113 -0.69 22.93 2.13
CA VAL A 113 -1.80 22.13 1.62
C VAL A 113 -2.99 22.18 2.56
N GLY A 114 -2.75 22.13 3.89
CA GLY A 114 -3.81 22.23 4.90
C GLY A 114 -4.55 23.56 4.78
N LYS A 115 -3.83 24.69 4.75
CA LYS A 115 -4.43 26.00 4.58
C LYS A 115 -5.20 26.13 3.26
N HIS A 116 -4.64 25.62 2.16
CA HIS A 116 -5.33 25.64 0.87
C HIS A 116 -6.68 24.89 0.90
N ILE A 117 -6.74 23.75 1.59
CA ILE A 117 -7.99 23.00 1.74
C ILE A 117 -9.01 23.78 2.57
N GLU A 118 -8.60 24.37 3.70
CA GLU A 118 -9.49 25.19 4.55
C GLU A 118 -10.04 26.41 3.81
N ASP A 119 -9.18 27.11 3.06
CA ASP A 119 -9.56 28.34 2.34
C ASP A 119 -10.50 28.06 1.14
N ASN A 120 -10.53 26.81 0.61
CA ASN A 120 -11.24 26.47 -0.64
C ASN A 120 -12.28 25.33 -0.47
N SER A 121 -12.60 24.93 0.75
CA SER A 121 -13.57 23.88 1.02
C SER A 121 -14.30 24.07 2.36
N ASN A 122 -15.27 23.20 2.65
CA ASN A 122 -15.95 23.15 3.95
C ASN A 122 -15.26 22.15 4.92
N ALA A 123 -13.97 21.90 4.74
CA ALA A 123 -13.19 21.04 5.63
C ALA A 123 -12.42 21.87 6.66
N GLU A 124 -12.33 21.38 7.89
CA GLU A 124 -11.68 22.01 9.03
C GLU A 124 -10.43 21.25 9.44
N PHE A 125 -9.32 21.93 9.63
CA PHE A 125 -8.10 21.31 10.14
C PHE A 125 -8.25 20.86 11.59
N ARG A 126 -7.89 19.61 11.87
CA ARG A 126 -7.92 19.04 13.23
C ARG A 126 -6.74 18.09 13.46
N MET A 127 -5.88 18.45 14.41
CA MET A 127 -4.69 17.65 14.72
C MET A 127 -5.02 16.31 15.39
N LYS A 128 -6.00 16.31 16.31
CA LYS A 128 -6.40 15.12 17.10
C LYS A 128 -7.71 14.55 16.56
N ASN A 129 -7.73 13.23 16.33
CA ASN A 129 -8.91 12.49 15.86
C ASN A 129 -9.63 13.12 14.64
N PRO A 130 -8.90 13.46 13.54
CA PRO A 130 -9.55 13.93 12.33
C PRO A 130 -10.35 12.81 11.67
N GLN A 131 -11.41 13.14 10.95
CA GLN A 131 -12.16 12.19 10.13
C GLN A 131 -11.36 11.69 8.92
N HIS A 132 -10.51 12.57 8.36
CA HIS A 132 -9.69 12.26 7.20
C HIS A 132 -8.22 12.56 7.47
N ILE A 133 -7.35 11.64 7.10
CA ILE A 133 -5.90 11.85 7.07
C ILE A 133 -5.49 11.89 5.59
N LEU A 134 -5.24 13.10 5.08
CA LEU A 134 -4.67 13.24 3.75
C LEU A 134 -3.18 12.92 3.82
N SER A 135 -2.80 11.79 3.27
CA SER A 135 -1.40 11.38 3.16
C SER A 135 -0.82 11.80 1.82
N ILE A 136 0.38 12.37 1.84
CA ILE A 136 1.14 12.77 0.66
C ILE A 136 2.49 12.05 0.69
N GLU A 137 2.75 11.15 -0.26
CA GLU A 137 4.05 10.50 -0.42
C GLU A 137 4.77 11.05 -1.65
N ILE A 138 5.89 11.78 -1.44
CA ILE A 138 6.72 12.36 -2.51
C ILE A 138 7.92 11.46 -2.75
N ASN A 139 8.04 10.94 -3.97
CA ASN A 139 9.13 10.12 -4.47
C ASN A 139 10.03 10.93 -5.42
N GLN A 140 11.04 10.28 -6.02
CA GLN A 140 11.96 10.94 -6.94
C GLN A 140 11.25 11.60 -8.14
N ASP A 141 10.25 10.94 -8.71
CA ASP A 141 9.59 11.36 -9.94
C ASP A 141 8.25 12.08 -9.70
N LEU A 142 7.49 11.63 -8.71
CA LEU A 142 6.06 11.95 -8.58
C LEU A 142 5.63 12.06 -7.11
N ALA A 143 4.44 12.61 -6.89
CA ALA A 143 3.74 12.53 -5.61
C ALA A 143 2.48 11.65 -5.72
N TYR A 144 2.09 11.03 -4.60
CA TYR A 144 0.90 10.20 -4.47
C TYR A 144 0.10 10.69 -3.27
N LEU A 145 -1.18 11.03 -3.51
CA LEU A 145 -2.10 11.51 -2.50
C LEU A 145 -3.21 10.47 -2.25
N PHE A 146 -3.49 10.20 -1.00
CA PHE A 146 -4.52 9.24 -0.60
C PHE A 146 -5.06 9.57 0.79
N THR A 147 -6.29 9.13 1.06
CA THR A 147 -6.97 9.30 2.37
C THR A 147 -7.23 7.97 3.06
N GLU A 148 -7.07 6.86 2.35
CA GLU A 148 -7.35 5.53 2.86
C GLU A 148 -6.09 4.66 2.88
N ARG A 149 -5.98 3.84 3.95
CA ARG A 149 -4.92 2.82 4.07
C ARG A 149 -5.56 1.49 4.43
N ILE A 150 -5.54 0.57 3.47
CA ILE A 150 -6.14 -0.75 3.60
C ILE A 150 -5.08 -1.73 4.09
N SER A 151 -5.33 -2.34 5.25
CA SER A 151 -4.42 -3.33 5.84
C SER A 151 -4.44 -4.66 5.07
N CYS A 152 -3.27 -5.32 5.00
CA CYS A 152 -3.06 -6.63 4.40
C CYS A 152 -2.53 -7.62 5.44
N PHE A 153 -2.42 -8.89 5.09
CA PHE A 153 -2.01 -9.96 6.02
C PHE A 153 -0.55 -9.89 6.49
N GLY A 154 0.31 -9.13 5.82
CA GLY A 154 1.74 -9.09 6.12
C GLY A 154 2.46 -10.42 5.76
N GLY A 155 3.48 -10.77 6.54
CA GLY A 155 4.25 -11.99 6.35
C GLY A 155 5.21 -11.95 5.16
N LEU A 156 5.53 -13.14 4.64
CA LEU A 156 6.43 -13.34 3.50
C LEU A 156 5.65 -13.72 2.23
N PRO A 157 6.17 -13.46 1.03
CA PRO A 157 5.53 -13.86 -0.21
C PRO A 157 5.37 -15.39 -0.28
N THR A 158 4.14 -15.86 -0.46
CA THR A 158 3.85 -17.30 -0.58
C THR A 158 4.70 -17.96 -1.67
N GLY A 159 5.30 -19.09 -1.34
CA GLY A 159 6.13 -19.91 -2.23
C GLY A 159 7.60 -19.48 -2.32
N VAL A 160 8.09 -18.64 -1.40
CA VAL A 160 9.51 -18.29 -1.30
C VAL A 160 10.27 -19.22 -0.35
N GLU A 161 9.60 -19.81 0.67
CA GLU A 161 10.18 -20.69 1.70
C GLU A 161 9.86 -22.19 1.45
N GLY A 162 9.55 -22.54 0.20
CA GLY A 162 9.32 -23.94 -0.18
C GLY A 162 7.84 -24.35 -0.19
N ARG A 163 7.59 -25.69 -0.05
CA ARG A 163 6.30 -26.33 -0.25
C ARG A 163 5.94 -27.20 0.94
N VAL A 164 4.67 -27.21 1.33
CA VAL A 164 4.12 -28.01 2.42
C VAL A 164 2.92 -28.77 1.92
N LEU A 165 2.88 -30.08 2.18
CA LEU A 165 1.68 -30.89 2.02
C LEU A 165 0.81 -30.69 3.26
N LEU A 166 -0.44 -30.24 3.05
CA LEU A 166 -1.38 -29.98 4.13
C LEU A 166 -2.53 -30.99 4.08
N LEU A 167 -2.58 -31.90 5.08
CA LEU A 167 -3.75 -32.75 5.26
C LEU A 167 -4.90 -31.88 5.85
N ILE A 168 -6.01 -31.87 5.14
CA ILE A 168 -7.23 -31.14 5.57
C ILE A 168 -8.17 -32.16 6.22
N GLU A 169 -8.34 -32.03 7.52
CA GLU A 169 -9.25 -32.84 8.34
C GLU A 169 -10.35 -31.97 8.96
N ASP A 170 -9.99 -30.73 9.32
CA ASP A 170 -10.87 -29.80 10.03
C ASP A 170 -10.53 -28.33 9.76
N SER A 171 -11.18 -27.41 10.46
CA SER A 171 -10.92 -25.97 10.37
C SER A 171 -9.54 -25.57 10.93
N ALA A 172 -8.98 -26.31 11.87
CA ALA A 172 -7.64 -26.05 12.42
C ALA A 172 -6.57 -26.32 11.35
N SER A 173 -6.74 -27.35 10.53
CA SER A 173 -5.88 -27.63 9.37
C SER A 173 -5.84 -26.47 8.39
N LEU A 174 -7.00 -25.83 8.11
CA LEU A 174 -7.07 -24.65 7.24
C LEU A 174 -6.33 -23.46 7.85
N LEU A 175 -6.47 -23.23 9.16
CA LEU A 175 -5.73 -22.19 9.86
C LEU A 175 -4.22 -22.43 9.82
N ALA A 176 -3.79 -23.67 10.05
CA ALA A 176 -2.38 -24.06 9.91
C ALA A 176 -1.85 -23.75 8.51
N GLY A 177 -2.60 -24.10 7.46
CA GLY A 177 -2.26 -23.78 6.07
C GLY A 177 -2.10 -22.28 5.84
N LEU A 178 -3.00 -21.47 6.38
CA LEU A 178 -2.92 -19.99 6.30
C LEU A 178 -1.64 -19.47 6.98
N LEU A 179 -1.28 -20.01 8.15
CA LEU A 179 -0.07 -19.61 8.87
C LEU A 179 1.21 -20.01 8.11
N PHE A 180 1.25 -21.19 7.49
CA PHE A 180 2.37 -21.59 6.62
C PHE A 180 2.48 -20.68 5.39
N MET A 181 1.36 -20.35 4.73
CA MET A 181 1.38 -19.39 3.61
C MET A 181 1.90 -18.02 4.06
N LYS A 182 1.51 -17.55 5.25
CA LYS A 182 1.99 -16.29 5.83
C LYS A 182 3.50 -16.32 6.10
N ARG A 183 4.07 -17.49 6.36
CA ARG A 183 5.53 -17.71 6.51
C ARG A 183 6.26 -17.92 5.19
N GLY A 184 5.55 -17.89 4.07
CA GLY A 184 6.14 -17.93 2.74
C GLY A 184 6.09 -19.30 2.06
N SER A 185 5.48 -20.31 2.67
CA SER A 185 5.36 -21.64 2.07
C SER A 185 4.20 -21.72 1.07
N SER A 186 4.36 -22.50 -0.01
CA SER A 186 3.25 -22.93 -0.85
C SER A 186 2.57 -24.13 -0.21
N ILE A 187 1.23 -24.16 -0.23
CA ILE A 187 0.44 -25.25 0.33
C ILE A 187 -0.11 -26.14 -0.79
N TYR A 188 0.02 -27.43 -0.62
CA TYR A 188 -0.62 -28.47 -1.42
C TYR A 188 -1.64 -29.19 -0.53
N PRO A 189 -2.92 -28.83 -0.65
CA PRO A 189 -3.96 -29.42 0.18
C PRO A 189 -4.27 -30.85 -0.27
N VAL A 190 -4.44 -31.75 0.69
CA VAL A 190 -4.86 -33.12 0.48
C VAL A 190 -5.96 -33.42 1.49
N SER A 191 -7.02 -34.08 1.07
CA SER A 191 -8.05 -34.58 1.96
C SER A 191 -8.36 -36.06 1.60
N PHE A 192 -8.65 -36.85 2.60
CA PHE A 192 -9.24 -38.18 2.41
C PHE A 192 -10.76 -38.02 2.48
N SER A 193 -11.39 -37.84 1.31
CA SER A 193 -12.85 -37.98 1.23
C SER A 193 -13.20 -39.43 1.08
N LYS A 194 -14.13 -39.95 1.92
CA LYS A 194 -14.87 -41.18 1.65
C LYS A 194 -15.94 -40.91 0.61
#